data_a1a9aac9d441739e14ce330fc4d88149
#
_entry.id   a1a9aac9d441739e14ce330fc4d88149
#
_cell.length_a   1.000
_cell.length_b   1.000
_cell.length_c   1.000
_cell.angle_alpha   90.00
_cell.angle_beta   90.00
_cell.angle_gamma   90.00
#
_symmetry.space_group_name_H-M   'P 1'
#
loop_
_entity.id
_entity.type
_entity.pdbx_description
1 polymer ?
#
loop_
_entity_poly.entity_id
_entity_poly.type
_entity_poly.pdbx_seq_one_letter_code
_entity_poly.pdbx_strand_id
1 'polypeptide(L)'
;MLQPRLTQVEPIAPLKLRLKYETGEVKLFDVSPYATGSWYGELKNEPYFRTVHLLPGGIGIEWNDGQDIAPHELYELSVPICTV
;
A
#
# COMPACT_ATOMS: atom_id res chain seq x y z
N MET A 1 17.28 -1.70 -10.36
CA MET A 1 16.36 -0.79 -11.03
C MET A 1 15.33 -0.30 -10.04
N LEU A 2 15.05 0.99 -10.08
CA LEU A 2 14.07 1.56 -9.16
C LEU A 2 12.66 1.31 -9.68
N GLN A 3 11.75 1.02 -8.77
CA GLN A 3 10.34 0.91 -9.11
C GLN A 3 9.77 2.28 -9.45
N PRO A 4 8.68 2.34 -10.22
CA PRO A 4 8.04 3.63 -10.52
C PRO A 4 7.46 4.25 -9.26
N ARG A 5 7.17 5.54 -9.33
CA ARG A 5 6.58 6.25 -8.19
C ARG A 5 5.08 6.03 -8.15
N LEU A 6 4.55 6.06 -6.92
CA LEU A 6 3.12 5.98 -6.70
C LEU A 6 2.47 7.33 -6.94
N THR A 7 1.30 7.34 -7.56
CA THR A 7 0.50 8.55 -7.71
C THR A 7 -0.74 8.50 -6.84
N GLN A 8 -1.15 7.30 -6.41
CA GLN A 8 -2.34 7.16 -5.57
C GLN A 8 -2.29 5.86 -4.79
N VAL A 9 -2.81 5.89 -3.57
CA VAL A 9 -3.06 4.69 -2.77
C VAL A 9 -4.48 4.76 -2.26
N GLU A 10 -5.21 3.65 -2.36
CA GLU A 10 -6.58 3.58 -1.91
C GLU A 10 -6.78 2.35 -1.04
N PRO A 11 -7.22 2.51 0.20
CA PRO A 11 -7.49 1.35 1.06
C PRO A 11 -8.78 0.66 0.64
N ILE A 12 -8.71 -0.67 0.56
CA ILE A 12 -9.85 -1.51 0.22
C ILE A 12 -9.97 -2.59 1.27
N ALA A 13 -11.14 -2.70 1.88
CA ALA A 13 -11.38 -3.74 2.87
C ALA A 13 -11.48 -5.10 2.20
N PRO A 14 -11.02 -6.18 2.85
CA PRO A 14 -10.21 -6.20 4.07
C PRO A 14 -8.72 -6.17 3.73
N LEU A 15 -7.99 -5.27 4.34
CA LEU A 15 -6.52 -5.28 4.32
C LEU A 15 -5.89 -5.32 2.92
N LYS A 16 -6.48 -4.60 1.97
CA LYS A 16 -5.93 -4.50 0.63
C LYS A 16 -5.70 -3.04 0.24
N LEU A 17 -4.73 -2.83 -0.64
CA LEU A 17 -4.42 -1.50 -1.15
C LEU A 17 -4.46 -1.54 -2.66
N ARG A 18 -5.17 -0.57 -3.23
CA ARG A 18 -5.12 -0.35 -4.67
C ARG A 18 -4.07 0.71 -4.94
N LEU A 19 -3.05 0.34 -5.69
CA LEU A 19 -1.89 1.19 -5.94
C LEU A 19 -1.91 1.66 -7.39
N LYS A 20 -1.75 2.96 -7.59
CA LYS A 20 -1.62 3.50 -8.93
C LYS A 20 -0.24 4.11 -9.07
N TYR A 21 0.45 3.75 -10.14
CA TYR A 21 1.82 4.18 -10.40
C TYR A 21 1.88 5.19 -11.54
N GLU A 22 2.96 5.97 -11.59
CA GLU A 22 3.14 7.00 -12.63
C GLU A 22 3.19 6.41 -14.03
N THR A 23 3.49 5.13 -14.16
CA THR A 23 3.50 4.43 -15.44
C THR A 23 2.10 4.15 -15.96
N GLY A 24 1.07 4.36 -15.15
CA GLY A 24 -0.29 3.97 -15.47
C GLY A 24 -0.68 2.61 -14.93
N GLU A 25 0.27 1.86 -14.39
CA GLU A 25 -0.02 0.57 -13.79
C GLU A 25 -0.93 0.73 -12.58
N VAL A 26 -1.92 -0.16 -12.47
CA VAL A 26 -2.77 -0.26 -11.29
C VAL A 26 -2.59 -1.66 -10.72
N LYS A 27 -2.25 -1.74 -9.44
CA LYS A 27 -1.92 -3.01 -8.80
C LYS A 27 -2.67 -3.15 -7.48
N LEU A 28 -2.91 -4.38 -7.07
CA LEU A 28 -3.55 -4.69 -5.81
C LEU A 28 -2.54 -5.35 -4.88
N PHE A 29 -2.41 -4.81 -3.68
CA PHE A 29 -1.47 -5.33 -2.68
C PHE A 29 -2.23 -5.87 -1.48
N ASP A 30 -1.90 -7.08 -1.05
CA ASP A 30 -2.51 -7.70 0.12
C ASP A 30 -1.66 -7.40 1.36
N VAL A 31 -2.21 -6.67 2.30
CA VAL A 31 -1.51 -6.27 3.52
C VAL A 31 -1.64 -7.33 4.62
N SER A 32 -2.52 -8.30 4.45
CA SER A 32 -2.77 -9.32 5.49
C SER A 32 -1.52 -9.95 6.08
N PRO A 33 -0.52 -10.35 5.27
CA PRO A 33 0.68 -10.97 5.85
C PRO A 33 1.47 -10.03 6.76
N TYR A 34 1.28 -8.72 6.62
CA TYR A 34 2.01 -7.73 7.42
C TYR A 34 1.27 -7.33 8.69
N ALA A 35 -0.05 -7.57 8.74
CA ALA A 35 -0.89 -7.11 9.84
C ALA A 35 -0.82 -8.07 11.02
N THR A 36 0.37 -8.26 11.58
CA THR A 36 0.61 -9.17 12.69
C THR A 36 1.35 -8.45 13.80
N GLY A 37 1.29 -8.99 15.01
CA GLY A 37 1.95 -8.39 16.15
C GLY A 37 1.16 -7.23 16.73
N SER A 38 1.75 -6.57 17.75
CA SER A 38 1.05 -5.50 18.46
C SER A 38 1.00 -4.21 17.66
N TRP A 39 2.06 -3.90 16.91
CA TRP A 39 2.14 -2.63 16.18
C TRP A 39 1.46 -2.73 14.82
N TYR A 40 1.91 -3.66 13.97
CA TYR A 40 1.29 -3.82 12.66
C TYR A 40 -0.13 -4.39 12.75
N GLY A 41 -0.47 -5.03 13.86
CA GLY A 41 -1.82 -5.52 14.09
C GLY A 41 -2.87 -4.42 14.12
N GLU A 42 -2.47 -3.16 14.34
CA GLU A 42 -3.39 -2.02 14.28
C GLU A 42 -4.02 -1.89 12.89
N LEU A 43 -3.35 -2.40 11.87
CA LEU A 43 -3.86 -2.34 10.49
C LEU A 43 -5.16 -3.12 10.30
N LYS A 44 -5.46 -4.05 11.22
CA LYS A 44 -6.71 -4.80 11.18
C LYS A 44 -7.91 -3.94 11.57
N ASN A 45 -7.67 -2.81 12.23
CA ASN A 45 -8.72 -1.87 12.57
C ASN A 45 -9.02 -1.04 11.33
N GLU A 46 -10.19 -1.24 10.73
CA GLU A 46 -10.51 -0.61 9.44
C GLU A 46 -10.42 0.92 9.45
N PRO A 47 -10.96 1.65 10.43
CA PRO A 47 -10.78 3.09 10.46
C PRO A 47 -9.32 3.51 10.46
N TYR A 48 -8.47 2.79 11.18
CA TYR A 48 -7.04 3.09 11.19
C TYR A 48 -6.40 2.73 9.84
N PHE A 49 -6.79 1.60 9.26
CA PHE A 49 -6.26 1.16 7.97
C PHE A 49 -6.48 2.23 6.90
N ARG A 50 -7.58 2.96 6.97
CA ARG A 50 -7.92 4.00 6.00
C ARG A 50 -7.06 5.25 6.13
N THR A 51 -6.21 5.34 7.16
CA THR A 51 -5.31 6.50 7.31
C THR A 51 -4.06 6.39 6.42
N VAL A 52 -3.95 5.33 5.64
CA VAL A 52 -2.80 5.15 4.74
C VAL A 52 -2.65 6.34 3.79
N HIS A 53 -1.41 6.79 3.59
CA HIS A 53 -1.14 7.93 2.72
C HIS A 53 0.20 7.74 2.02
N LEU A 54 0.40 8.50 0.94
CA LEU A 54 1.65 8.47 0.20
C LEU A 54 2.72 9.24 0.94
N LEU A 55 3.94 8.72 0.89
CA LEU A 55 5.11 9.48 1.32
C LEU A 55 5.43 10.54 0.29
N PRO A 56 6.13 11.63 0.68
CA PRO A 56 6.50 12.69 -0.28
C PRO A 56 7.20 12.12 -1.50
N GLY A 57 6.81 12.58 -2.68
CA GLY A 57 7.39 12.12 -3.93
C GLY A 57 6.85 10.79 -4.43
N GLY A 58 5.88 10.19 -3.74
CA GLY A 58 5.31 8.91 -4.16
C GLY A 58 6.28 7.73 -4.03
N ILE A 59 7.24 7.83 -3.12
CA ILE A 59 8.27 6.80 -2.96
C ILE A 59 7.80 5.62 -2.10
N GLY A 60 6.64 5.74 -1.46
CA GLY A 60 6.12 4.67 -0.63
C GLY A 60 4.83 5.11 0.06
N ILE A 61 4.41 4.31 1.02
CA ILE A 61 3.20 4.57 1.80
C ILE A 61 3.50 4.41 3.28
N GLU A 62 2.68 5.06 4.11
CA GLU A 62 2.72 4.81 5.56
C GLU A 62 1.36 5.09 6.16
N TRP A 63 1.17 4.56 7.38
CA TRP A 63 0.00 4.85 8.22
C TRP A 63 0.40 5.86 9.29
N ASN A 64 -0.60 6.38 10.00
CA ASN A 64 -0.38 7.49 10.94
C ASN A 64 0.64 7.22 12.05
N ASP A 65 0.77 5.96 12.49
CA ASP A 65 1.73 5.61 13.54
C ASP A 65 3.11 5.23 12.98
N GLY A 66 3.32 5.42 11.68
CA GLY A 66 4.60 5.18 11.06
C GLY A 66 4.80 3.79 10.47
N GLN A 67 3.78 2.91 10.53
CA GLN A 67 3.90 1.63 9.83
C GLN A 67 4.06 1.90 8.35
N ASP A 68 5.00 1.21 7.72
CA ASP A 68 5.24 1.36 6.30
C ASP A 68 5.55 0.00 5.67
N ILE A 69 5.57 -0.03 4.35
CA ILE A 69 5.94 -1.21 3.58
C ILE A 69 6.97 -0.76 2.55
N ALA A 70 8.05 -1.51 2.44
CA ALA A 70 9.14 -1.15 1.54
C ALA A 70 8.63 -0.94 0.11
N PRO A 71 9.04 0.14 -0.56
CA PRO A 71 8.54 0.45 -1.90
C PRO A 71 8.73 -0.67 -2.91
N HIS A 72 9.85 -1.37 -2.86
CA HIS A 72 10.10 -2.46 -3.80
C HIS A 72 9.17 -3.65 -3.52
N GLU A 73 8.84 -3.91 -2.25
CA GLU A 73 7.89 -4.97 -1.91
C GLU A 73 6.50 -4.62 -2.41
N LEU A 74 6.09 -3.37 -2.24
CA LEU A 74 4.79 -2.92 -2.75
C LEU A 74 4.68 -3.19 -4.24
N TYR A 75 5.73 -2.89 -4.98
CA TYR A 75 5.67 -3.04 -6.42
C TYR A 75 5.77 -4.50 -6.86
N GLU A 76 6.71 -5.24 -6.29
CA GLU A 76 7.00 -6.61 -6.73
C GLU A 76 5.96 -7.62 -6.27
N LEU A 77 5.41 -7.44 -5.06
CA LEU A 77 4.48 -8.39 -4.49
C LEU A 77 3.01 -8.07 -4.81
N SER A 78 2.74 -6.91 -5.37
CA SER A 78 1.38 -6.57 -5.77
C SER A 78 1.03 -7.23 -7.09
N VAL A 79 -0.27 -7.44 -7.31
CA VAL A 79 -0.78 -8.12 -8.49
C VAL A 79 -1.38 -7.08 -9.43
N PRO A 80 -0.99 -7.08 -10.72
CA PRO A 80 -1.59 -6.14 -11.67
C PRO A 80 -3.10 -6.34 -11.76
N ILE A 81 -3.83 -5.23 -11.78
CA ILE A 81 -5.27 -5.25 -11.98
C ILE A 81 -5.51 -4.80 -13.41
N CYS A 82 -6.27 -5.62 -14.14
CA CYS A 82 -6.64 -5.23 -15.49
C CYS A 82 -7.71 -4.15 -15.40
N THR A 83 -7.36 -2.93 -15.81
CA THR A 83 -8.31 -1.84 -15.89
C THR A 83 -8.71 -1.68 -17.35
N VAL A 84 -9.95 -1.86 -17.59
CA VAL A 84 -10.48 -1.69 -18.94
C VAL A 84 -11.22 -0.38 -19.02
#